data_01399557db5e7d6046c66e759cd46454
#
_entry.id   01399557db5e7d6046c66e759cd46454
#
_cell.length_a   1.000
_cell.length_b   1.000
_cell.length_c   1.000
_cell.angle_alpha   90.00
_cell.angle_beta   90.00
_cell.angle_gamma   90.00
#
_symmetry.space_group_name_H-M   'P 1'
#
loop_
_entity.id
_entity.type
_entity.pdbx_description
1 polymer ?
#
loop_
_entity_poly.entity_id
_entity_poly.type
_entity_poly.pdbx_seq_one_letter_code
_entity_poly.pdbx_strand_id
1 'polypeptide(L)'
;MTTTSTTSFNSLLDSPICDLNINICNKKIQSYIAIIKEELKIKNIKLDPVYFISDEWFCYDSSIQIGIPFYLFSKELMEIENFFIGYIEGGSKKEFLKLLRHEIAHAIDNAYSI
;
A
#
# COMPACT_ATOMS: atom_id res chain seq x y z
N MET A 1 -12.05 -25.51 -4.27
CA MET A 1 -13.14 -24.59 -3.94
C MET A 1 -13.28 -23.46 -4.94
N THR A 2 -13.39 -23.83 -6.18
CA THR A 2 -13.51 -22.85 -7.25
C THR A 2 -14.79 -22.04 -7.16
N THR A 3 -15.91 -22.70 -6.82
CA THR A 3 -17.21 -22.03 -6.70
C THR A 3 -17.18 -20.93 -5.64
N THR A 4 -16.62 -21.22 -4.48
CA THR A 4 -16.51 -20.24 -3.40
C THR A 4 -15.63 -19.07 -3.82
N SER A 5 -14.50 -19.37 -4.46
CA SER A 5 -13.58 -18.36 -4.94
C SER A 5 -14.25 -17.44 -5.97
N THR A 6 -14.99 -18.03 -6.92
CA THR A 6 -15.72 -17.27 -7.95
C THR A 6 -16.78 -16.36 -7.33
N THR A 7 -17.54 -16.88 -6.35
CA THR A 7 -18.57 -16.10 -5.67
C THR A 7 -17.94 -14.92 -4.93
N SER A 8 -16.83 -15.15 -4.22
CA SER A 8 -16.11 -14.10 -3.52
C SER A 8 -15.61 -13.03 -4.48
N PHE A 9 -15.07 -13.46 -5.62
CA PHE A 9 -14.56 -12.56 -6.65
C PHE A 9 -15.67 -11.62 -7.16
N ASN A 10 -16.83 -12.20 -7.51
CA ASN A 10 -17.96 -11.41 -8.01
C ASN A 10 -18.50 -10.46 -6.95
N SER A 11 -18.53 -10.90 -5.70
CA SER A 11 -18.99 -10.08 -4.59
C SER A 11 -18.10 -8.85 -4.42
N LEU A 12 -16.78 -9.02 -4.52
CA LEU A 12 -15.84 -7.92 -4.39
C LEU A 12 -15.98 -6.92 -5.54
N LEU A 13 -16.22 -7.40 -6.76
CA LEU A 13 -16.41 -6.54 -7.93
C LEU A 13 -17.66 -5.67 -7.79
N ASP A 14 -18.68 -6.16 -7.13
CA ASP A 14 -19.94 -5.46 -6.97
C ASP A 14 -19.99 -4.58 -5.72
N SER A 15 -19.04 -4.73 -4.81
CA SER A 15 -19.05 -4.01 -3.54
C SER A 15 -18.28 -2.71 -3.62
N PRO A 16 -18.78 -1.63 -3.02
CA PRO A 16 -17.99 -0.41 -2.86
C PRO A 16 -16.77 -0.69 -1.98
N ILE A 17 -15.68 0.00 -2.21
CA ILE A 17 -14.46 -0.18 -1.42
C ILE A 17 -14.71 0.03 0.06
N CYS A 18 -15.56 0.97 0.42
CA CYS A 18 -15.86 1.27 1.82
C CYS A 18 -16.57 0.12 2.55
N ASP A 19 -17.17 -0.82 1.81
CA ASP A 19 -17.84 -1.98 2.39
C ASP A 19 -16.89 -3.17 2.55
N LEU A 20 -15.67 -3.07 2.03
CA LEU A 20 -14.68 -4.13 2.14
C LEU A 20 -13.98 -4.04 3.49
N ASN A 21 -13.65 -5.20 4.05
CA ASN A 21 -12.97 -5.26 5.34
C ASN A 21 -11.47 -5.01 5.15
N ILE A 22 -11.13 -3.79 4.78
CA ILE A 22 -9.74 -3.36 4.54
C ILE A 22 -9.30 -2.51 5.71
N ASN A 23 -8.13 -2.85 6.27
CA ASN A 23 -7.63 -2.17 7.46
C ASN A 23 -6.16 -1.84 7.27
N ILE A 24 -5.81 -0.57 7.50
CA ILE A 24 -4.43 -0.09 7.44
C ILE A 24 -3.52 -0.84 8.43
N CYS A 25 -4.11 -1.46 9.46
CA CYS A 25 -3.37 -2.23 10.45
C CYS A 25 -3.06 -3.68 10.01
N ASN A 26 -3.16 -3.98 8.72
CA ASN A 26 -2.76 -5.26 8.16
C ASN A 26 -1.34 -5.59 8.61
N LYS A 27 -1.15 -6.77 9.20
CA LYS A 27 0.13 -7.15 9.81
C LYS A 27 1.28 -7.19 8.81
N LYS A 28 1.02 -7.68 7.60
CA LYS A 28 2.02 -7.75 6.55
C LYS A 28 2.48 -6.36 6.15
N ILE A 29 1.54 -5.46 5.92
CA ILE A 29 1.84 -4.08 5.55
C ILE A 29 2.57 -3.37 6.69
N GLN A 30 2.13 -3.58 7.93
CA GLN A 30 2.78 -2.97 9.09
C GLN A 30 4.22 -3.47 9.26
N SER A 31 4.49 -4.73 8.93
CA SER A 31 5.85 -5.25 8.99
C SER A 31 6.77 -4.57 7.97
N TYR A 32 6.25 -4.26 6.80
CA TYR A 32 7.01 -3.55 5.78
C TYR A 32 7.26 -2.10 6.18
N ILE A 33 6.25 -1.45 6.75
CA ILE A 33 6.39 -0.09 7.27
C ILE A 33 7.46 -0.04 8.36
N ALA A 34 7.50 -1.06 9.22
CA ALA A 34 8.49 -1.14 10.29
C ALA A 34 9.92 -1.21 9.75
N ILE A 35 10.12 -1.92 8.62
CA ILE A 35 11.42 -2.00 7.97
C ILE A 35 11.87 -0.60 7.52
N ILE A 36 10.98 0.16 6.90
CA ILE A 36 11.29 1.51 6.44
C ILE A 36 11.55 2.44 7.62
N LYS A 37 10.76 2.31 8.67
CA LYS A 37 10.95 3.13 9.89
C LYS A 37 12.36 2.92 10.46
N GLU A 38 12.82 1.67 10.50
CA GLU A 38 14.15 1.34 10.96
C GLU A 38 15.23 1.92 10.04
N GLU A 39 15.02 1.86 8.72
CA GLU A 39 15.95 2.43 7.75
C GLU A 39 16.09 3.94 7.96
N LEU A 40 14.98 4.63 8.17
CA LEU A 40 14.98 6.07 8.42
C LEU A 40 15.74 6.39 9.71
N LYS A 41 15.54 5.59 10.73
CA LYS A 41 16.20 5.75 12.02
C LYS A 41 17.71 5.57 11.88
N ILE A 42 18.14 4.53 11.16
CA ILE A 42 19.56 4.26 10.93
C ILE A 42 20.23 5.42 10.21
N LYS A 43 19.54 6.03 9.26
CA LYS A 43 20.06 7.17 8.49
C LYS A 43 19.85 8.49 9.20
N ASN A 44 19.35 8.45 10.43
CA ASN A 44 19.09 9.65 11.25
C ASN A 44 18.15 10.64 10.56
N ILE A 45 17.18 10.11 9.81
CA ILE A 45 16.15 10.93 9.17
C ILE A 45 14.95 10.98 10.12
N LYS A 46 14.63 12.16 10.61
CA LYS A 46 13.53 12.35 11.56
C LYS A 46 12.25 12.64 10.80
N LEU A 47 11.68 11.61 10.21
CA LEU A 47 10.44 11.67 9.46
C LEU A 47 9.53 10.55 9.92
N ASP A 48 8.28 10.87 10.20
CA ASP A 48 7.28 9.89 10.58
C ASP A 48 6.09 10.04 9.62
N PRO A 49 6.17 9.40 8.44
CA PRO A 49 5.12 9.53 7.44
C PRO A 49 3.78 9.03 7.93
N VAL A 50 2.72 9.63 7.43
CA VAL A 50 1.35 9.19 7.68
C VAL A 50 0.92 8.33 6.49
N TYR A 51 0.45 7.11 6.76
CA TYR A 51 0.05 6.16 5.73
C TYR A 51 -1.46 6.06 5.67
N PHE A 52 -2.00 5.98 4.47
CA PHE A 52 -3.44 5.81 4.29
C PHE A 52 -3.72 4.90 3.10
N ILE A 53 -4.92 4.33 3.08
CA ILE A 53 -5.35 3.44 2.00
C ILE A 53 -5.82 4.31 0.84
N SER A 54 -5.28 4.06 -0.35
CA SER A 54 -5.51 4.88 -1.53
C SER A 54 -5.82 4.00 -2.75
N ASP A 55 -6.12 4.65 -3.86
CA ASP A 55 -6.32 3.96 -5.14
C ASP A 55 -4.98 3.52 -5.73
N GLU A 56 -3.93 4.29 -5.48
CA GLU A 56 -2.61 4.02 -6.04
C GLU A 56 -1.52 4.52 -5.11
N TRP A 57 -0.29 4.15 -5.43
CA TRP A 57 0.89 4.65 -4.71
C TRP A 57 1.06 6.13 -5.03
N PHE A 58 1.10 6.97 -4.01
CA PHE A 58 1.48 8.37 -4.22
C PHE A 58 1.75 9.09 -2.90
N CYS A 59 2.33 10.28 -3.04
CA CYS A 59 2.56 11.19 -1.93
C CYS A 59 2.09 12.56 -2.38
N TYR A 60 1.21 13.19 -1.61
CA TYR A 60 0.72 14.54 -1.94
C TYR A 60 1.86 15.55 -1.94
N ASP A 61 1.79 16.53 -2.82
CA ASP A 61 2.73 17.63 -2.84
C ASP A 61 2.74 18.36 -1.49
N SER A 62 3.95 18.69 -1.01
CA SER A 62 4.14 19.40 0.25
C SER A 62 3.59 18.65 1.47
N SER A 63 3.56 17.33 1.39
CA SER A 63 2.96 16.47 2.41
C SER A 63 3.89 15.32 2.77
N ILE A 64 3.64 14.74 3.95
CA ILE A 64 4.28 13.49 4.38
C ILE A 64 3.26 12.35 4.42
N GLN A 65 2.13 12.54 3.73
CA GLN A 65 1.09 11.50 3.65
C GLN A 65 1.35 10.61 2.45
N ILE A 66 1.40 9.30 2.70
CA ILE A 66 1.71 8.31 1.67
C ILE A 66 0.51 7.39 1.47
N GLY A 67 0.02 7.35 0.24
CA GLY A 67 -1.07 6.47 -0.15
C GLY A 67 -0.53 5.10 -0.56
N ILE A 68 -1.12 4.05 -0.02
CA ILE A 68 -0.79 2.66 -0.35
C ILE A 68 -2.03 2.05 -1.00
N PRO A 69 -1.87 1.42 -2.20
CA PRO A 69 -3.03 0.90 -2.90
C PRO A 69 -3.87 -0.08 -2.06
N PHE A 70 -5.17 0.11 -2.11
CA PHE A 70 -6.11 -0.67 -1.30
C PHE A 70 -6.03 -2.18 -1.59
N TYR A 71 -5.75 -2.56 -2.84
CA TYR A 71 -5.70 -3.99 -3.20
C TYR A 71 -4.54 -4.73 -2.53
N LEU A 72 -3.53 -4.02 -2.02
CA LEU A 72 -2.41 -4.66 -1.33
C LEU A 72 -2.76 -5.10 0.10
N PHE A 73 -3.93 -4.70 0.59
CA PHE A 73 -4.38 -5.04 1.94
C PHE A 73 -5.29 -6.27 1.97
N SER A 74 -5.57 -6.87 0.81
CA SER A 74 -6.47 -8.00 0.70
C SER A 74 -6.00 -8.96 -0.37
N LYS A 75 -5.86 -10.25 -0.01
CA LYS A 75 -5.46 -11.27 -0.96
C LYS A 75 -6.45 -11.38 -2.12
N GLU A 76 -7.74 -11.29 -1.81
CA GLU A 76 -8.79 -11.37 -2.81
C GLU A 76 -8.72 -10.21 -3.79
N LEU A 77 -8.47 -9.01 -3.29
CA LEU A 77 -8.33 -7.83 -4.16
C LEU A 77 -7.08 -7.91 -5.01
N MET A 78 -5.98 -8.47 -4.49
CA MET A 78 -4.78 -8.69 -5.30
C MET A 78 -5.04 -9.66 -6.44
N GLU A 79 -5.83 -10.70 -6.19
CA GLU A 79 -6.19 -11.67 -7.24
C GLU A 79 -7.02 -10.99 -8.33
N ILE A 80 -7.95 -10.12 -7.95
CA ILE A 80 -8.77 -9.38 -8.91
C ILE A 80 -7.89 -8.44 -9.74
N GLU A 81 -7.02 -7.71 -9.10
CA GLU A 81 -6.11 -6.78 -9.78
C GLU A 81 -5.24 -7.54 -10.79
N ASN A 82 -4.66 -8.67 -10.36
CA ASN A 82 -3.84 -9.50 -11.23
C ASN A 82 -4.64 -10.04 -12.42
N PHE A 83 -5.89 -10.41 -12.20
CA PHE A 83 -6.76 -10.93 -13.25
C PHE A 83 -6.99 -9.89 -14.36
N PHE A 84 -7.27 -8.65 -13.98
CA PHE A 84 -7.64 -7.62 -14.96
C PHE A 84 -6.44 -6.90 -15.57
N ILE A 85 -5.38 -6.69 -14.79
CA ILE A 85 -4.21 -5.90 -15.21
C ILE A 85 -3.05 -6.80 -15.64
N GLY A 86 -2.97 -8.01 -15.12
CA GLY A 86 -1.91 -8.95 -15.45
C GLY A 86 -0.71 -8.90 -14.52
N TYR A 87 -0.70 -7.96 -13.58
CA TYR A 87 0.34 -7.89 -12.55
C TYR A 87 -0.15 -7.05 -11.38
N ILE A 88 0.57 -7.11 -10.27
CA ILE A 88 0.25 -6.35 -9.06
C ILE A 88 1.43 -5.47 -8.70
N GLU A 89 1.26 -4.15 -8.81
CA GLU A 89 2.31 -3.21 -8.46
C GLU A 89 2.52 -3.20 -6.94
N GLY A 90 3.67 -3.67 -6.51
CA GLY A 90 3.97 -3.77 -5.08
C GLY A 90 3.51 -5.07 -4.45
N GLY A 91 3.17 -6.09 -5.23
CA GLY A 91 2.65 -7.35 -4.72
C GLY A 91 3.68 -8.22 -4.02
N SER A 92 4.97 -8.07 -4.31
CA SER A 92 6.03 -8.77 -3.60
C SER A 92 6.67 -7.85 -2.55
N LYS A 93 7.31 -8.46 -1.56
CA LYS A 93 8.01 -7.68 -0.53
C LYS A 93 9.04 -6.73 -1.14
N LYS A 94 9.84 -7.24 -2.07
CA LYS A 94 10.89 -6.45 -2.73
C LYS A 94 10.31 -5.25 -3.47
N GLU A 95 9.26 -5.48 -4.24
CA GLU A 95 8.62 -4.41 -5.01
C GLU A 95 7.87 -3.44 -4.11
N PHE A 96 7.18 -3.96 -3.08
CA PHE A 96 6.49 -3.12 -2.11
C PHE A 96 7.46 -2.14 -1.45
N LEU A 97 8.58 -2.66 -0.95
CA LEU A 97 9.59 -1.82 -0.30
C LEU A 97 10.20 -0.81 -1.26
N LYS A 98 10.43 -1.21 -2.52
CA LYS A 98 10.94 -0.31 -3.55
C LYS A 98 9.99 0.87 -3.78
N LEU A 99 8.71 0.57 -3.94
CA LEU A 99 7.69 1.60 -4.16
C LEU A 99 7.49 2.47 -2.92
N LEU A 100 7.50 1.86 -1.75
CA LEU A 100 7.38 2.61 -0.51
C LEU A 100 8.55 3.57 -0.32
N ARG A 101 9.78 3.11 -0.61
CA ARG A 101 10.97 3.97 -0.54
C ARG A 101 10.86 5.13 -1.52
N HIS A 102 10.28 4.90 -2.69
CA HIS A 102 10.07 5.94 -3.68
C HIS A 102 9.16 7.04 -3.13
N GLU A 103 8.03 6.65 -2.52
CA GLU A 103 7.10 7.61 -1.93
C GLU A 103 7.69 8.29 -0.70
N ILE A 104 8.46 7.56 0.09
CA ILE A 104 9.18 8.12 1.23
C ILE A 104 10.15 9.22 0.76
N ALA A 105 10.83 8.99 -0.38
CA ALA A 105 11.73 9.99 -0.94
C ALA A 105 10.98 11.29 -1.26
N HIS A 106 9.77 11.19 -1.78
CA HIS A 106 8.93 12.38 -2.00
C HIS A 106 8.57 13.06 -0.69
N ALA A 107 8.22 12.27 0.34
CA ALA A 107 7.88 12.81 1.65
C ALA A 107 9.08 13.52 2.29
N ILE A 108 10.27 12.95 2.15
CA ILE A 108 11.51 13.56 2.64
C ILE A 108 11.75 14.90 1.94
N ASP A 109 11.62 14.89 0.62
CA ASP A 109 11.80 16.11 -0.16
C ASP A 109 10.80 17.17 0.27
N ASN A 110 9.54 16.81 0.48
CA ASN A 110 8.51 17.74 0.95
C ASN A 110 8.82 18.28 2.33
N ALA A 111 9.30 17.41 3.23
CA ALA A 111 9.55 17.79 4.63
C ALA A 111 10.78 18.70 4.78
N TYR A 112 11.79 18.50 3.96
CA TYR A 112 13.05 19.22 4.07
C TYR A 112 13.25 20.28 2.98
N SER A 113 12.31 20.39 2.05
CA SER A 113 12.34 21.42 1.02
C SER A 113 11.91 22.75 1.62
N ILE A 114 12.63 23.77 1.33
CA ILE A 114 12.37 25.10 1.89
C ILE A 114 12.04 26.08 0.78
#